data_555e3754c670eb566d8c97f19acd1117
#
_entry.id   555e3754c670eb566d8c97f19acd1117
#
_cell.length_a   1.000
_cell.length_b   1.000
_cell.length_c   1.000
_cell.angle_alpha   90.00
_cell.angle_beta   90.00
_cell.angle_gamma   90.00
#
_symmetry.space_group_name_H-M   'P 1'
#
loop_
_entity.id
_entity.type
_entity.pdbx_description
1 polymer ?
#
loop_
_entity_poly.entity_id
_entity_poly.type
_entity_poly.pdbx_seq_one_letter_code
_entity_poly.pdbx_strand_id
1 'polypeptide(L)'
;MDEKYYIGTDLKFLINIEAEGFSMDSDDYEIELRCNSRSVTVHKEDIVEDGEDHYLCVDTTQFGSGMLQMVVYAYVPDEHFVDDHTRTEIAVVNLCELRKTYGG
;
A
#
# COMPACT_ATOMS: atom_id res chain seq x y z
N MET A 1 17.55 -5.55 0.34
CA MET A 1 17.44 -6.77 -0.49
C MET A 1 15.98 -7.12 -0.66
N ASP A 2 15.55 -7.30 -1.88
CA ASP A 2 14.16 -7.58 -2.14
C ASP A 2 13.83 -9.05 -1.86
N GLU A 3 12.75 -9.26 -1.14
CA GLU A 3 12.26 -10.61 -0.92
C GLU A 3 11.52 -11.10 -2.15
N LYS A 4 11.48 -12.42 -2.30
CA LYS A 4 10.84 -13.07 -3.44
C LYS A 4 9.81 -14.06 -2.94
N TYR A 5 8.62 -14.01 -3.54
CA TYR A 5 7.53 -14.90 -3.16
C TYR A 5 6.86 -15.46 -4.40
N TYR A 6 6.33 -16.65 -4.29
CA TYR A 6 5.54 -17.24 -5.38
C TYR A 6 4.12 -16.71 -5.35
N ILE A 7 3.56 -16.51 -6.53
CA ILE A 7 2.15 -16.14 -6.69
C ILE A 7 1.29 -17.23 -6.06
N GLY A 8 0.35 -16.83 -5.24
CA GLY A 8 -0.46 -17.74 -4.43
C GLY A 8 -0.14 -17.63 -2.94
N THR A 9 1.00 -17.00 -2.61
CA THR A 9 1.35 -16.74 -1.21
C THR A 9 0.53 -15.56 -0.71
N ASP A 10 -0.07 -15.70 0.46
CA ASP A 10 -0.71 -14.57 1.13
C ASP A 10 0.35 -13.78 1.86
N LEU A 11 0.38 -12.46 1.62
CA LEU A 11 1.38 -11.60 2.22
C LEU A 11 0.72 -10.64 3.21
N LYS A 12 1.46 -10.32 4.26
CA LYS A 12 1.01 -9.40 5.30
C LYS A 12 2.14 -8.43 5.61
N PHE A 13 1.88 -7.15 5.43
CA PHE A 13 2.88 -6.11 5.68
C PHE A 13 2.42 -5.19 6.79
N LEU A 14 3.32 -4.93 7.72
CA LEU A 14 3.10 -3.87 8.70
C LEU A 14 3.41 -2.55 8.01
N ILE A 15 2.43 -1.64 7.99
CA ILE A 15 2.59 -0.35 7.31
C ILE A 15 2.57 0.79 8.31
N ASN A 16 3.38 1.81 8.02
CA ASN A 16 3.43 3.02 8.81
C ASN A 16 3.62 4.19 7.85
N ILE A 17 2.58 5.03 7.73
CA ILE A 17 2.63 6.20 6.86
C ILE A 17 2.98 7.39 7.73
N GLU A 18 4.11 8.02 7.45
CA GLU A 18 4.57 9.19 8.19
C GLU A 18 4.62 10.41 7.28
N ALA A 19 3.97 11.47 7.70
CA ALA A 19 4.01 12.76 7.04
C ALA A 19 3.71 13.82 8.09
N GLU A 20 4.27 15.00 7.92
CA GLU A 20 4.05 16.08 8.87
C GLU A 20 2.56 16.45 8.90
N GLY A 21 1.97 16.41 10.08
CA GLY A 21 0.55 16.73 10.26
C GLY A 21 -0.41 15.61 9.91
N PHE A 22 0.10 14.40 9.64
CA PHE A 22 -0.72 13.26 9.24
C PHE A 22 -0.82 12.23 10.36
N SER A 23 -2.02 11.66 10.52
CA SER A 23 -2.26 10.55 11.44
C SER A 23 -3.04 9.45 10.71
N MET A 24 -2.52 8.22 10.72
CA MET A 24 -3.21 7.09 10.12
C MET A 24 -4.57 6.81 10.77
N ASP A 25 -4.73 7.17 12.03
CA ASP A 25 -5.98 6.92 12.76
C ASP A 25 -7.09 7.90 12.37
N SER A 26 -6.75 9.17 12.17
CA SER A 26 -7.75 10.22 11.97
C SER A 26 -7.85 10.73 10.54
N ASP A 27 -6.79 10.59 9.75
CA ASP A 27 -6.74 11.14 8.41
C ASP A 27 -6.90 10.04 7.36
N ASP A 28 -7.34 10.42 6.16
CA ASP A 28 -7.60 9.46 5.11
C ASP A 28 -6.34 9.18 4.28
N TYR A 29 -6.29 8.00 3.70
CA TYR A 29 -5.23 7.61 2.79
C TYR A 29 -5.73 6.49 1.89
N GLU A 30 -5.04 6.29 0.77
CA GLU A 30 -5.29 5.17 -0.13
C GLU A 30 -3.96 4.54 -0.51
N ILE A 31 -4.01 3.26 -0.82
CA ILE A 31 -2.85 2.52 -1.27
C ILE A 31 -3.19 1.87 -2.60
N GLU A 32 -2.28 1.99 -3.57
CA GLU A 32 -2.40 1.27 -4.82
C GLU A 32 -1.29 0.25 -4.89
N LEU A 33 -1.65 -1.02 -5.06
CA LEU A 33 -0.71 -2.09 -5.27
C LEU A 33 -0.55 -2.30 -6.76
N ARG A 34 0.67 -2.26 -7.26
CA ARG A 34 0.96 -2.42 -8.69
C ARG A 34 1.96 -3.54 -8.92
N CYS A 35 1.69 -4.35 -9.92
CA CYS A 35 2.63 -5.37 -10.37
C CYS A 35 2.43 -5.57 -11.86
N ASN A 36 3.43 -5.19 -12.66
CA ASN A 36 3.32 -5.18 -14.12
C ASN A 36 2.16 -4.29 -14.58
N SER A 37 1.22 -4.84 -15.34
CA SER A 37 0.07 -4.08 -15.86
C SER A 37 -1.15 -4.15 -14.96
N ARG A 38 -1.03 -4.80 -13.79
CA ARG A 38 -2.15 -4.96 -12.88
C ARG A 38 -2.03 -4.03 -11.69
N SER A 39 -3.15 -3.50 -11.25
CA SER A 39 -3.19 -2.67 -10.04
C SER A 39 -4.47 -2.95 -9.27
N VAL A 40 -4.37 -2.80 -7.94
CA VAL A 40 -5.50 -2.95 -7.02
C VAL A 40 -5.44 -1.80 -6.04
N THR A 41 -6.56 -1.11 -5.85
CA THR A 41 -6.67 -0.03 -4.87
C THR A 41 -7.13 -0.59 -3.54
N VAL A 42 -6.42 -0.25 -2.49
CA VAL A 42 -6.77 -0.61 -1.12
C VAL A 42 -7.13 0.68 -0.38
N HIS A 43 -8.33 0.73 0.14
CA HIS A 43 -8.81 1.89 0.89
C HIS A 43 -8.46 1.74 2.37
N LYS A 44 -8.51 2.85 3.09
CA LYS A 44 -8.21 2.86 4.52
C LYS A 44 -9.04 1.82 5.30
N GLU A 45 -10.31 1.69 4.97
CA GLU A 45 -11.20 0.74 5.65
C GLU A 45 -10.83 -0.73 5.38
N ASP A 46 -10.02 -1.01 4.36
CA ASP A 46 -9.57 -2.36 4.04
C ASP A 46 -8.30 -2.75 4.81
N ILE A 47 -7.69 -1.81 5.50
CA ILE A 47 -6.48 -2.04 6.29
C ILE A 47 -6.90 -2.62 7.64
N VAL A 48 -6.19 -3.66 8.06
CA VAL A 48 -6.48 -4.32 9.34
C VAL A 48 -5.76 -3.60 10.46
N GLU A 49 -6.52 -3.14 11.45
CA GLU A 49 -5.97 -2.52 12.64
C GLU A 49 -5.89 -3.53 13.77
N ASP A 50 -4.74 -3.59 14.43
CA ASP A 50 -4.53 -4.45 15.60
C ASP A 50 -3.75 -3.63 16.63
N GLY A 51 -4.47 -3.07 17.61
CA GLY A 51 -3.90 -2.12 18.53
C GLY A 51 -3.44 -0.88 17.79
N GLU A 52 -2.16 -0.56 17.89
CA GLU A 52 -1.56 0.58 17.18
C GLU A 52 -1.00 0.20 15.82
N ASP A 53 -1.02 -1.08 15.49
CA ASP A 53 -0.44 -1.59 14.25
C ASP A 53 -1.47 -1.62 13.12
N HIS A 54 -1.01 -1.33 11.91
CA HIS A 54 -1.82 -1.36 10.71
C HIS A 54 -1.22 -2.36 9.74
N TYR A 55 -2.02 -3.29 9.26
CA TYR A 55 -1.55 -4.36 8.37
C TYR A 55 -2.22 -4.30 7.01
N LEU A 56 -1.40 -4.42 5.98
CA LEU A 56 -1.84 -4.59 4.60
C LEU A 56 -1.76 -6.07 4.26
N CYS A 57 -2.90 -6.68 4.00
CA CYS A 57 -2.99 -8.09 3.63
C CYS A 57 -3.19 -8.21 2.13
N VAL A 58 -2.34 -8.98 1.48
CA VAL A 58 -2.29 -9.05 0.01
C VAL A 58 -2.51 -10.48 -0.46
N ASP A 59 -3.50 -10.63 -1.36
CA ASP A 59 -3.71 -11.87 -2.11
C ASP A 59 -2.94 -11.75 -3.41
N THR A 60 -1.81 -12.46 -3.50
CA THR A 60 -0.91 -12.33 -4.65
C THR A 60 -1.48 -12.93 -5.94
N THR A 61 -2.57 -13.71 -5.86
CA THR A 61 -3.22 -14.24 -7.06
C THR A 61 -3.83 -13.15 -7.93
N GLN A 62 -4.00 -11.95 -7.37
CA GLN A 62 -4.52 -10.79 -8.10
C GLN A 62 -3.50 -10.21 -9.08
N PHE A 63 -2.23 -10.62 -8.98
CA PHE A 63 -1.13 -10.02 -9.74
C PHE A 63 -0.43 -11.05 -10.60
N GLY A 64 0.32 -10.55 -11.59
CA GLY A 64 1.25 -11.36 -12.35
C GLY A 64 2.64 -11.32 -11.72
N SER A 65 3.60 -11.96 -12.38
CA SER A 65 4.99 -11.92 -11.91
C SER A 65 5.61 -10.55 -12.12
N GLY A 66 6.55 -10.18 -11.27
CA GLY A 66 7.27 -8.91 -11.35
C GLY A 66 7.41 -8.27 -9.99
N MET A 67 7.86 -7.03 -9.98
CA MET A 67 8.03 -6.29 -8.73
C MET A 67 6.67 -5.77 -8.25
N LEU A 68 6.29 -6.16 -7.04
CA LEU A 68 5.10 -5.63 -6.39
C LEU A 68 5.45 -4.32 -5.72
N GLN A 69 4.79 -3.25 -6.16
CA GLN A 69 5.00 -1.91 -5.62
C GLN A 69 3.76 -1.45 -4.85
N MET A 70 4.01 -0.67 -3.82
CA MET A 70 2.96 0.00 -3.05
C MET A 70 3.08 1.50 -3.30
N VAL A 71 2.02 2.12 -3.80
CA VAL A 71 1.93 3.58 -3.95
C VAL A 71 0.99 4.08 -2.87
N VAL A 72 1.47 4.95 -2.03
CA VAL A 72 0.70 5.50 -0.91
C VAL A 72 0.28 6.91 -1.23
N TYR A 73 -1.00 7.20 -1.09
CA TYR A 73 -1.58 8.54 -1.23
C TYR A 73 -2.07 8.97 0.15
N ALA A 74 -1.34 9.85 0.82
CA ALA A 74 -1.74 10.36 2.12
C ALA A 74 -2.40 11.72 1.97
N TYR A 75 -3.60 11.86 2.50
CA TYR A 75 -4.38 13.10 2.43
C TYR A 75 -4.22 13.86 3.73
N VAL A 76 -3.27 14.80 3.73
CA VAL A 76 -2.85 15.52 4.93
C VAL A 76 -3.65 16.79 5.07
N PRO A 77 -4.29 17.05 6.22
CA PRO A 77 -4.99 18.32 6.44
C PRO A 77 -4.00 19.49 6.36
N ASP A 78 -4.33 20.48 5.54
CA ASP A 78 -3.47 21.64 5.34
C ASP A 78 -4.30 22.84 4.88
N GLU A 79 -4.43 23.85 5.78
CA GLU A 79 -5.24 25.04 5.52
C GLU A 79 -4.74 25.90 4.36
N HIS A 80 -3.48 25.76 3.99
CA HIS A 80 -2.91 26.54 2.89
C HIS A 80 -3.43 26.08 1.53
N PHE A 81 -4.01 24.89 1.45
CA PHE A 81 -4.62 24.36 0.23
C PHE A 81 -6.11 24.70 0.26
N VAL A 82 -6.47 25.78 -0.41
CA VAL A 82 -7.77 26.45 -0.22
C VAL A 82 -8.96 25.67 -0.79
N ASP A 83 -8.75 24.78 -1.76
CA ASP A 83 -9.87 24.08 -2.38
C ASP A 83 -10.54 23.06 -1.46
N ASP A 84 -9.75 22.21 -0.83
CA ASP A 84 -10.26 21.17 0.05
C ASP A 84 -9.54 21.10 1.40
N HIS A 85 -8.66 22.05 1.66
CA HIS A 85 -7.85 22.07 2.88
C HIS A 85 -7.05 20.79 3.09
N THR A 86 -6.59 20.18 2.00
CA THR A 86 -5.89 18.91 2.02
C THR A 86 -4.71 18.94 1.07
N ARG A 87 -3.58 18.45 1.56
CA ARG A 87 -2.36 18.27 0.77
C ARG A 87 -2.17 16.77 0.53
N THR A 88 -1.99 16.37 -0.73
CA THR A 88 -1.72 14.97 -1.06
C THR A 88 -0.22 14.74 -1.10
N GLU A 89 0.25 13.74 -0.35
CA GLU A 89 1.64 13.29 -0.41
C GLU A 89 1.67 11.87 -0.96
N ILE A 90 2.58 11.62 -1.89
CA ILE A 90 2.66 10.34 -2.59
C ILE A 90 4.03 9.74 -2.37
N ALA A 91 4.05 8.46 -2.00
CA ALA A 91 5.28 7.69 -1.83
C ALA A 91 5.15 6.36 -2.56
N VAL A 92 6.26 5.90 -3.14
CA VAL A 92 6.31 4.62 -3.84
C VAL A 92 7.34 3.73 -3.16
N VAL A 93 6.92 2.52 -2.81
CA VAL A 93 7.76 1.55 -2.12
C VAL A 93 7.74 0.23 -2.88
N ASN A 94 8.93 -0.33 -3.13
CA ASN A 94 9.03 -1.69 -3.67
C ASN A 94 8.90 -2.67 -2.51
N LEU A 95 7.90 -3.56 -2.57
CA LEU A 95 7.64 -4.49 -1.49
C LEU A 95 8.41 -5.80 -1.66
N CYS A 96 8.25 -6.44 -2.81
CA CYS A 96 8.86 -7.72 -3.06
C CYS A 96 8.73 -8.09 -4.53
N GLU A 97 9.43 -9.15 -4.95
CA GLU A 97 9.28 -9.69 -6.29
C GLU A 97 8.31 -10.87 -6.24
N LEU A 98 7.34 -10.88 -7.15
CA LEU A 98 6.42 -12.01 -7.31
C LEU A 98 6.87 -12.86 -8.48
N ARG A 99 6.88 -14.18 -8.28
CA ARG A 99 7.28 -15.15 -9.28
C ARG A 99 6.16 -16.14 -9.54
N LYS A 100 6.10 -16.65 -10.76
CA LYS A 100 5.17 -17.72 -11.05
C LYS A 100 5.53 -18.93 -10.20
N THR A 101 4.49 -19.69 -9.81
CA THR A 101 4.71 -20.93 -9.10
C THR A 101 5.56 -21.85 -9.97
N TYR A 102 6.41 -22.63 -9.32
CA TYR A 102 7.26 -23.52 -10.05
C TYR A 102 6.41 -24.57 -10.78
N GLY A 103 6.85 -24.96 -11.97
CA GLY A 103 6.09 -25.87 -12.79
C GLY A 103 4.98 -25.23 -13.61
N GLY A 104 4.77 -23.93 -13.41
CA GLY A 104 3.73 -23.19 -14.11
C GLY A 104 4.28 -22.22 -15.14
#